data_26f94788a8dc88110027212dc0ab4c6f
#
_entry.id   26f94788a8dc88110027212dc0ab4c6f
#
_cell.length_a   1.000
_cell.length_b   1.000
_cell.length_c   1.000
_cell.angle_alpha   90.00
_cell.angle_beta   90.00
_cell.angle_gamma   90.00
#
_symmetry.space_group_name_H-M   'P 1'
#
loop_
_entity.id
_entity.type
_entity.pdbx_description
1 polymer ?
#
loop_
_entity_poly.entity_id
_entity_poly.type
_entity_poly.pdbx_seq_one_letter_code
_entity_poly.pdbx_strand_id
1 'polypeptide(L)'
;MSEFEKLLTSYQNRINSKLESLLPSDDSILSEAIRYSVLDGGKRLRPILVYLIGELGSAENDALDILAGSVEMIHCYSLIHDDLPSMDDDDLRRGKPTTHKKYDEATAILAGDALQPFAFELVTTINISDGDKLSIIKSLAEACGYQGMVGGQIKDIHSHDIKDVESLDIMHCQKTCLLYTSPSPRDGLLSRMPSSA
;
A
#
# COMPACT_ATOMS: atom_id res chain seq x y z
N MET A 1 21.92 13.75 12.73
CA MET A 1 20.92 12.72 12.34
C MET A 1 21.01 11.61 13.37
N SER A 2 19.91 11.32 14.06
CA SER A 2 19.85 10.24 15.06
C SER A 2 20.01 8.88 14.37
N GLU A 3 20.29 7.82 15.15
CA GLU A 3 20.36 6.45 14.63
C GLU A 3 19.03 6.02 14.00
N PHE A 4 17.93 6.41 14.63
CA PHE A 4 16.58 6.17 14.11
C PHE A 4 16.33 6.86 12.75
N GLU A 5 16.73 8.12 12.58
CA GLU A 5 16.61 8.82 11.29
C GLU A 5 17.44 8.15 10.18
N LYS A 6 18.63 7.65 10.51
CA LYS A 6 19.44 6.88 9.56
C LYS A 6 18.74 5.59 9.13
N LEU A 7 18.15 4.88 10.07
CA LEU A 7 17.41 3.64 9.82
C LEU A 7 16.20 3.91 8.91
N LEU A 8 15.39 4.93 9.23
CA LEU A 8 14.24 5.32 8.39
C LEU A 8 14.68 5.67 6.97
N THR A 9 15.75 6.45 6.83
CA THR A 9 16.30 6.84 5.51
C THR A 9 16.78 5.61 4.73
N SER A 10 17.39 4.64 5.40
CA SER A 10 17.83 3.39 4.79
C SER A 10 16.66 2.60 4.20
N TYR A 11 15.57 2.43 4.96
CA TYR A 11 14.37 1.74 4.47
C TYR A 11 13.66 2.52 3.36
N GLN A 12 13.59 3.85 3.46
CA GLN A 12 13.04 4.68 2.37
C GLN A 12 13.80 4.50 1.07
N ASN A 13 15.12 4.51 1.12
CA ASN A 13 15.97 4.29 -0.05
C ASN A 13 15.79 2.88 -0.61
N ARG A 14 15.74 1.86 0.25
CA ARG A 14 15.52 0.47 -0.12
C ARG A 14 14.21 0.30 -0.89
N ILE A 15 13.09 0.78 -0.32
CA ILE A 15 11.79 0.65 -0.98
C ILE A 15 11.70 1.47 -2.27
N ASN A 16 12.27 2.68 -2.33
CA ASN A 16 12.25 3.48 -3.54
C ASN A 16 13.00 2.78 -4.68
N SER A 17 14.19 2.23 -4.42
CA SER A 17 14.93 1.44 -5.40
C SER A 17 14.16 0.19 -5.83
N LYS A 18 13.48 -0.47 -4.90
CA LYS A 18 12.68 -1.66 -5.23
C LYS A 18 11.47 -1.32 -6.07
N LEU A 19 10.70 -0.29 -5.73
CA LEU A 19 9.57 0.19 -6.53
C LEU A 19 10.00 0.56 -7.95
N GLU A 20 11.15 1.23 -8.11
CA GLU A 20 11.72 1.54 -9.43
C GLU A 20 11.87 0.29 -10.31
N SER A 21 12.31 -0.82 -9.71
CA SER A 21 12.57 -2.09 -10.40
C SER A 21 11.31 -2.95 -10.60
N LEU A 22 10.31 -2.82 -9.75
CA LEU A 22 9.07 -3.63 -9.81
C LEU A 22 8.07 -3.08 -10.82
N LEU A 23 8.00 -1.74 -10.95
CA LEU A 23 6.99 -1.09 -11.77
C LEU A 23 7.25 -1.30 -13.27
N PRO A 24 6.19 -1.38 -14.10
CA PRO A 24 6.33 -1.45 -15.54
C PRO A 24 7.11 -0.24 -16.07
N SER A 25 7.90 -0.44 -17.14
CA SER A 25 8.80 0.57 -17.71
C SER A 25 8.73 0.62 -19.23
N ASP A 26 7.61 0.16 -19.81
CA ASP A 26 7.33 0.32 -21.25
C ASP A 26 6.91 1.76 -21.56
N ASP A 27 6.82 2.10 -22.85
CA ASP A 27 6.50 3.45 -23.35
C ASP A 27 5.00 3.75 -23.34
N SER A 28 4.17 3.00 -22.59
CA SER A 28 2.74 3.26 -22.52
C SER A 28 2.42 4.41 -21.55
N ILE A 29 1.37 5.16 -21.86
CA ILE A 29 0.85 6.22 -20.97
C ILE A 29 0.44 5.64 -19.61
N LEU A 30 -0.03 4.39 -19.57
CA LEU A 30 -0.40 3.70 -18.33
C LEU A 30 0.82 3.45 -17.45
N SER A 31 1.92 2.95 -18.03
CA SER A 31 3.20 2.75 -17.33
C SER A 31 3.73 4.07 -16.79
N GLU A 32 3.70 5.12 -17.60
CA GLU A 32 4.13 6.47 -17.19
C GLU A 32 3.29 7.01 -16.03
N ALA A 33 1.95 6.91 -16.09
CA ALA A 33 1.05 7.40 -15.06
C ALA A 33 1.23 6.62 -13.72
N ILE A 34 1.40 5.30 -13.79
CA ILE A 34 1.69 4.45 -12.63
C ILE A 34 3.02 4.89 -11.99
N ARG A 35 4.08 5.00 -12.76
CA ARG A 35 5.40 5.40 -12.26
C ARG A 35 5.37 6.81 -11.67
N TYR A 36 4.70 7.74 -12.33
CA TYR A 36 4.51 9.09 -11.84
C TYR A 36 3.88 9.09 -10.44
N SER A 37 2.82 8.32 -10.24
CA SER A 37 2.07 8.30 -8.99
C SER A 37 2.81 7.57 -7.86
N VAL A 38 3.46 6.45 -8.17
CA VAL A 38 4.12 5.61 -7.18
C VAL A 38 5.48 6.16 -6.78
N LEU A 39 6.28 6.66 -7.74
CA LEU A 39 7.65 7.11 -7.50
C LEU A 39 7.74 8.56 -6.99
N ASP A 40 6.63 9.27 -6.86
CA ASP A 40 6.57 10.67 -6.41
C ASP A 40 6.98 10.89 -4.93
N GLY A 41 7.66 9.95 -4.34
CA GLY A 41 8.17 10.06 -2.98
C GLY A 41 7.12 9.74 -1.91
N GLY A 42 7.20 10.46 -0.80
CA GLY A 42 6.39 10.22 0.40
C GLY A 42 7.18 9.64 1.55
N LYS A 43 6.54 9.56 2.72
CA LYS A 43 7.20 9.08 3.95
C LYS A 43 7.47 7.57 3.96
N ARG A 44 6.82 6.82 3.06
CA ARG A 44 6.95 5.35 2.94
C ARG A 44 6.72 4.60 4.26
N LEU A 45 5.82 5.09 5.11
CA LEU A 45 5.61 4.51 6.44
C LEU A 45 5.12 3.07 6.39
N ARG A 46 4.22 2.73 5.45
CA ARG A 46 3.70 1.36 5.30
C ARG A 46 4.80 0.36 4.93
N PRO A 47 5.61 0.58 3.89
CA PRO A 47 6.78 -0.24 3.59
C PRO A 47 7.77 -0.37 4.76
N ILE A 48 8.05 0.74 5.46
CA ILE A 48 8.96 0.74 6.60
C ILE A 48 8.46 -0.17 7.71
N LEU A 49 7.15 -0.17 8.00
CA LEU A 49 6.55 -1.08 8.97
C LEU A 49 6.67 -2.55 8.54
N VAL A 50 6.50 -2.85 7.23
CA VAL A 50 6.72 -4.19 6.70
C VAL A 50 8.15 -4.65 6.97
N TYR A 51 9.16 -3.80 6.71
CA TYR A 51 10.55 -4.13 6.99
C TYR A 51 10.82 -4.34 8.50
N LEU A 52 10.40 -3.40 9.33
CA LEU A 52 10.62 -3.47 10.78
C LEU A 52 10.02 -4.74 11.40
N ILE A 53 8.78 -5.09 11.03
CA ILE A 53 8.11 -6.28 11.55
C ILE A 53 8.72 -7.54 10.95
N GLY A 54 9.03 -7.53 9.66
CA GLY A 54 9.63 -8.67 8.97
C GLY A 54 11.03 -9.04 9.50
N GLU A 55 11.86 -8.05 9.81
CA GLU A 55 13.17 -8.27 10.41
C GLU A 55 13.09 -8.84 11.82
N LEU A 56 12.08 -8.45 12.63
CA LEU A 56 11.82 -9.08 13.93
C LEU A 56 11.47 -10.56 13.80
N GLY A 57 10.93 -10.97 12.66
CA GLY A 57 10.55 -12.34 12.37
C GLY A 57 11.56 -13.13 11.56
N SER A 58 12.73 -12.56 11.26
CA SER A 58 13.76 -13.19 10.43
C SER A 58 13.27 -13.55 9.00
N ALA A 59 12.33 -12.79 8.46
CA ALA A 59 11.85 -12.98 7.09
C ALA A 59 12.94 -12.63 6.06
N GLU A 60 12.93 -13.33 4.92
CA GLU A 60 13.90 -13.08 3.85
C GLU A 60 13.72 -11.70 3.21
N ASN A 61 14.83 -11.04 2.92
CA ASN A 61 14.85 -9.67 2.40
C ASN A 61 14.05 -9.49 1.10
N ASP A 62 14.16 -10.42 0.15
CA ASP A 62 13.45 -10.34 -1.12
C ASP A 62 11.93 -10.47 -0.94
N ALA A 63 11.49 -11.32 -0.01
CA ALA A 63 10.07 -11.44 0.34
C ALA A 63 9.54 -10.13 0.95
N LEU A 64 10.31 -9.51 1.84
CA LEU A 64 9.96 -8.23 2.44
C LEU A 64 9.89 -7.10 1.41
N ASP A 65 10.80 -7.09 0.44
CA ASP A 65 10.83 -6.09 -0.62
C ASP A 65 9.58 -6.15 -1.51
N ILE A 66 9.17 -7.36 -1.90
CA ILE A 66 7.97 -7.56 -2.70
C ILE A 66 6.73 -7.19 -1.91
N LEU A 67 6.62 -7.63 -0.66
CA LEU A 67 5.48 -7.33 0.20
C LEU A 67 5.36 -5.84 0.49
N ALA A 68 6.48 -5.17 0.82
CA ALA A 68 6.54 -3.73 1.05
C ALA A 68 6.11 -2.94 -0.20
N GLY A 69 6.55 -3.38 -1.39
CA GLY A 69 6.13 -2.83 -2.67
C GLY A 69 4.63 -3.00 -2.92
N SER A 70 4.10 -4.21 -2.68
CA SER A 70 2.67 -4.51 -2.86
C SER A 70 1.78 -3.64 -1.95
N VAL A 71 2.14 -3.50 -0.68
CA VAL A 71 1.40 -2.63 0.28
C VAL A 71 1.43 -1.16 -0.16
N GLU A 72 2.58 -0.67 -0.65
CA GLU A 72 2.67 0.71 -1.13
C GLU A 72 1.88 0.93 -2.42
N MET A 73 1.81 -0.06 -3.33
CA MET A 73 0.98 0.02 -4.54
C MET A 73 -0.50 0.09 -4.20
N ILE A 74 -0.98 -0.71 -3.23
CA ILE A 74 -2.33 -0.61 -2.68
C ILE A 74 -2.59 0.78 -2.11
N HIS A 75 -1.63 1.36 -1.39
CA HIS A 75 -1.76 2.72 -0.90
C HIS A 75 -1.80 3.75 -2.04
N CYS A 76 -0.93 3.61 -3.04
CA CYS A 76 -0.88 4.56 -4.16
C CYS A 76 -2.15 4.54 -5.00
N TYR A 77 -2.74 3.35 -5.29
CA TYR A 77 -4.01 3.32 -6.01
C TYR A 77 -5.11 4.07 -5.25
N SER A 78 -5.18 3.90 -3.93
CA SER A 78 -6.20 4.61 -3.15
C SER A 78 -6.04 6.13 -3.24
N LEU A 79 -4.80 6.63 -3.21
CA LEU A 79 -4.54 8.06 -3.37
C LEU A 79 -4.90 8.58 -4.76
N ILE A 80 -4.61 7.80 -5.82
CA ILE A 80 -4.96 8.18 -7.20
C ILE A 80 -6.49 8.34 -7.34
N HIS A 81 -7.25 7.39 -6.75
CA HIS A 81 -8.70 7.43 -6.82
C HIS A 81 -9.30 8.50 -5.89
N ASP A 82 -8.74 8.69 -4.70
CA ASP A 82 -9.17 9.74 -3.77
C ASP A 82 -9.03 11.14 -4.39
N ASP A 83 -8.01 11.37 -5.21
CA ASP A 83 -7.77 12.66 -5.86
C ASP A 83 -8.75 13.01 -6.99
N LEU A 84 -9.54 12.05 -7.47
CA LEU A 84 -10.45 12.25 -8.61
C LEU A 84 -11.55 13.29 -8.31
N PRO A 85 -12.08 13.99 -9.36
CA PRO A 85 -13.15 14.98 -9.18
C PRO A 85 -14.43 14.43 -8.55
N SER A 86 -14.69 13.13 -8.65
CA SER A 86 -15.82 12.45 -8.00
C SER A 86 -15.58 12.07 -6.55
N MET A 87 -14.37 12.33 -6.02
CA MET A 87 -13.94 12.03 -4.67
C MET A 87 -13.54 13.32 -3.94
N ASP A 88 -12.24 13.53 -3.65
CA ASP A 88 -11.76 14.70 -2.91
C ASP A 88 -11.50 15.92 -3.84
N ASP A 89 -11.46 15.72 -5.17
CA ASP A 89 -11.19 16.74 -6.20
C ASP A 89 -9.91 17.55 -5.95
N ASP A 90 -8.85 16.84 -5.59
CA ASP A 90 -7.56 17.46 -5.29
C ASP A 90 -6.74 17.76 -6.55
N ASP A 91 -6.33 19.02 -6.74
CA ASP A 91 -5.47 19.44 -7.86
C ASP A 91 -4.00 19.06 -7.62
N LEU A 92 -3.56 19.03 -6.37
CA LEU A 92 -2.15 18.83 -5.99
C LEU A 92 -2.02 17.77 -4.90
N ARG A 93 -1.04 16.89 -5.08
CA ARG A 93 -0.59 15.95 -4.04
C ARG A 93 0.91 16.05 -3.85
N ARG A 94 1.38 16.25 -2.61
CA ARG A 94 2.80 16.47 -2.27
C ARG A 94 3.45 17.62 -3.07
N GLY A 95 2.66 18.63 -3.45
CA GLY A 95 3.13 19.80 -4.21
C GLY A 95 3.24 19.60 -5.72
N LYS A 96 2.81 18.46 -6.25
CA LYS A 96 2.74 18.17 -7.68
C LYS A 96 1.30 17.95 -8.13
N PRO A 97 0.99 18.18 -9.43
CA PRO A 97 -0.32 17.86 -9.98
C PRO A 97 -0.72 16.41 -9.68
N THR A 98 -1.97 16.20 -9.31
CA THR A 98 -2.54 14.85 -9.17
C THR A 98 -2.56 14.13 -10.51
N THR A 99 -2.69 12.82 -10.51
CA THR A 99 -2.58 12.01 -11.74
C THR A 99 -3.61 12.43 -12.79
N HIS A 100 -4.85 12.68 -12.38
CA HIS A 100 -5.91 13.12 -13.30
C HIS A 100 -5.68 14.54 -13.85
N LYS A 101 -4.99 15.42 -13.11
CA LYS A 101 -4.61 16.76 -13.60
C LYS A 101 -3.41 16.73 -14.54
N LYS A 102 -2.49 15.81 -14.34
CA LYS A 102 -1.31 15.67 -15.19
C LYS A 102 -1.61 14.95 -16.51
N TYR A 103 -2.45 13.92 -16.47
CA TYR A 103 -2.84 13.12 -17.64
C TYR A 103 -4.31 13.43 -18.00
N ASP A 104 -5.22 12.62 -17.52
CA ASP A 104 -6.68 12.77 -17.60
C ASP A 104 -7.35 11.83 -16.57
N GLU A 105 -8.66 11.97 -16.36
CA GLU A 105 -9.42 11.17 -15.41
C GLU A 105 -9.42 9.66 -15.77
N ALA A 106 -9.58 9.33 -17.05
CA ALA A 106 -9.62 7.94 -17.51
C ALA A 106 -8.27 7.25 -17.26
N THR A 107 -7.17 7.94 -17.56
CA THR A 107 -5.81 7.45 -17.29
C THR A 107 -5.58 7.26 -15.78
N ALA A 108 -6.05 8.19 -14.95
CA ALA A 108 -5.93 8.06 -13.49
C ALA A 108 -6.73 6.87 -12.95
N ILE A 109 -7.99 6.70 -13.38
CA ILE A 109 -8.82 5.55 -13.00
C ILE A 109 -8.11 4.24 -13.36
N LEU A 110 -7.66 4.11 -14.62
CA LEU A 110 -7.00 2.89 -15.09
C LEU A 110 -5.64 2.65 -14.42
N ALA A 111 -4.91 3.69 -14.06
CA ALA A 111 -3.66 3.54 -13.30
C ALA A 111 -3.90 2.98 -11.90
N GLY A 112 -4.94 3.44 -11.20
CA GLY A 112 -5.36 2.88 -9.92
C GLY A 112 -5.86 1.44 -10.07
N ASP A 113 -6.70 1.18 -11.07
CA ASP A 113 -7.23 -0.16 -11.35
C ASP A 113 -6.13 -1.17 -11.67
N ALA A 114 -5.07 -0.75 -12.37
CA ALA A 114 -3.94 -1.62 -12.70
C ALA A 114 -3.03 -1.91 -11.50
N LEU A 115 -2.82 -0.92 -10.62
CA LEU A 115 -1.96 -1.08 -9.43
C LEU A 115 -2.51 -2.10 -8.44
N GLN A 116 -3.83 -2.19 -8.29
CA GLN A 116 -4.45 -3.10 -7.33
C GLN A 116 -4.19 -4.57 -7.68
N PRO A 117 -4.55 -5.11 -8.87
CA PRO A 117 -4.25 -6.48 -9.23
C PRO A 117 -2.74 -6.74 -9.32
N PHE A 118 -1.94 -5.77 -9.76
CA PHE A 118 -0.50 -5.90 -9.82
C PHE A 118 0.12 -6.12 -8.43
N ALA A 119 -0.39 -5.47 -7.39
CA ALA A 119 0.06 -5.71 -6.02
C ALA A 119 -0.19 -7.17 -5.58
N PHE A 120 -1.34 -7.77 -5.94
CA PHE A 120 -1.63 -9.17 -5.65
C PHE A 120 -0.77 -10.12 -6.50
N GLU A 121 -0.56 -9.81 -7.76
CA GLU A 121 0.33 -10.57 -8.66
C GLU A 121 1.72 -10.67 -8.05
N LEU A 122 2.30 -9.56 -7.60
CA LEU A 122 3.62 -9.54 -6.97
C LEU A 122 3.70 -10.47 -5.75
N VAL A 123 2.67 -10.52 -4.90
CA VAL A 123 2.66 -11.44 -3.76
C VAL A 123 2.78 -12.91 -4.20
N THR A 124 2.23 -13.27 -5.36
CA THR A 124 2.35 -14.65 -5.88
C THR A 124 3.78 -15.04 -6.25
N THR A 125 4.63 -14.05 -6.53
CA THR A 125 6.04 -14.26 -6.92
C THR A 125 6.98 -14.46 -5.73
N ILE A 126 6.54 -14.20 -4.50
CA ILE A 126 7.37 -14.37 -3.30
C ILE A 126 7.76 -15.86 -3.15
N ASN A 127 9.01 -16.10 -2.82
CA ASN A 127 9.53 -17.47 -2.62
C ASN A 127 9.21 -17.99 -1.21
N ILE A 128 7.94 -18.29 -0.95
CA ILE A 128 7.39 -18.89 0.29
C ILE A 128 6.38 -19.98 -0.06
N SER A 129 5.83 -20.68 0.95
CA SER A 129 4.81 -21.69 0.70
C SER A 129 3.54 -21.10 0.07
N ASP A 130 2.83 -21.87 -0.75
CA ASP A 130 1.58 -21.42 -1.36
C ASP A 130 0.50 -21.11 -0.30
N GLY A 131 0.51 -21.82 0.82
CA GLY A 131 -0.38 -21.53 1.94
C GLY A 131 -0.11 -20.15 2.57
N ASP A 132 1.15 -19.77 2.71
CA ASP A 132 1.53 -18.45 3.21
C ASP A 132 1.20 -17.34 2.21
N LYS A 133 1.44 -17.57 0.90
CA LYS A 133 1.01 -16.64 -0.16
C LYS A 133 -0.49 -16.38 -0.11
N LEU A 134 -1.30 -17.44 -0.01
CA LEU A 134 -2.75 -17.31 0.08
C LEU A 134 -3.19 -16.57 1.34
N SER A 135 -2.52 -16.78 2.46
CA SER A 135 -2.80 -16.07 3.70
C SER A 135 -2.50 -14.57 3.56
N ILE A 136 -1.37 -14.20 2.95
CA ILE A 136 -1.00 -12.80 2.68
C ILE A 136 -2.00 -12.15 1.72
N ILE A 137 -2.33 -12.82 0.61
CA ILE A 137 -3.30 -12.33 -0.37
C ILE A 137 -4.66 -12.10 0.29
N LYS A 138 -5.13 -13.06 1.10
CA LYS A 138 -6.39 -12.93 1.85
C LYS A 138 -6.36 -11.72 2.77
N SER A 139 -5.33 -11.59 3.60
CA SER A 139 -5.20 -10.48 4.55
C SER A 139 -5.14 -9.12 3.83
N LEU A 140 -4.40 -9.03 2.72
CA LEU A 140 -4.31 -7.81 1.92
C LEU A 140 -5.67 -7.47 1.27
N ALA A 141 -6.39 -8.48 0.76
CA ALA A 141 -7.71 -8.29 0.17
C ALA A 141 -8.76 -7.85 1.21
N GLU A 142 -8.73 -8.43 2.41
CA GLU A 142 -9.60 -8.02 3.51
C GLU A 142 -9.32 -6.57 3.94
N ALA A 143 -8.03 -6.20 4.03
CA ALA A 143 -7.62 -4.86 4.44
C ALA A 143 -7.97 -3.76 3.42
N CYS A 144 -7.84 -4.02 2.12
CA CYS A 144 -8.16 -3.04 1.09
C CYS A 144 -9.61 -3.10 0.58
N GLY A 145 -10.33 -4.18 0.88
CA GLY A 145 -11.64 -4.49 0.30
C GLY A 145 -12.85 -3.84 1.00
N TYR A 146 -13.99 -4.53 0.85
CA TYR A 146 -15.32 -4.06 1.29
C TYR A 146 -15.41 -3.71 2.77
N GLN A 147 -14.81 -4.52 3.65
CA GLN A 147 -14.79 -4.26 5.10
C GLN A 147 -13.57 -3.48 5.58
N GLY A 148 -12.63 -3.22 4.68
CA GLY A 148 -11.40 -2.49 4.93
C GLY A 148 -11.42 -1.08 4.38
N MET A 149 -10.35 -0.73 3.66
CA MET A 149 -10.09 0.62 3.18
C MET A 149 -11.23 1.20 2.31
N VAL A 150 -11.75 0.42 1.35
CA VAL A 150 -12.88 0.86 0.51
C VAL A 150 -14.14 1.07 1.33
N GLY A 151 -14.43 0.16 2.30
CA GLY A 151 -15.54 0.33 3.22
C GLY A 151 -15.39 1.53 4.17
N GLY A 152 -14.15 1.87 4.54
CA GLY A 152 -13.84 3.10 5.28
C GLY A 152 -14.04 4.35 4.43
N GLN A 153 -13.60 4.30 3.17
CA GLN A 153 -13.71 5.44 2.25
C GLN A 153 -15.17 5.83 1.96
N ILE A 154 -16.06 4.87 1.72
CA ILE A 154 -17.49 5.19 1.52
C ILE A 154 -18.12 5.82 2.77
N LYS A 155 -17.71 5.40 3.97
CA LYS A 155 -18.14 6.03 5.22
C LYS A 155 -17.60 7.44 5.38
N ASP A 156 -16.38 7.71 4.96
CA ASP A 156 -15.74 9.02 4.99
C ASP A 156 -16.47 10.02 4.08
N ILE A 157 -16.77 9.62 2.83
CA ILE A 157 -17.56 10.42 1.88
C ILE A 157 -18.94 10.78 2.47
N HIS A 158 -19.56 9.87 3.23
CA HIS A 158 -20.83 10.07 3.91
C HIS A 158 -20.68 10.46 5.40
N SER A 159 -19.53 10.99 5.82
CA SER A 159 -19.19 11.26 7.22
C SER A 159 -20.12 12.29 7.90
N HIS A 160 -20.82 13.12 7.14
CA HIS A 160 -21.86 14.02 7.67
C HIS A 160 -23.00 13.27 8.40
N ASP A 161 -23.18 11.98 8.16
CA ASP A 161 -24.15 11.11 8.84
C ASP A 161 -23.60 10.49 10.14
N ILE A 162 -22.27 10.56 10.38
CA ILE A 162 -21.62 10.02 11.58
C ILE A 162 -21.85 10.96 12.75
N LYS A 163 -22.54 10.47 13.80
CA LYS A 163 -22.97 11.28 14.96
C LYS A 163 -22.25 10.95 16.27
N ASP A 164 -21.43 9.92 16.28
CA ASP A 164 -20.74 9.45 17.48
C ASP A 164 -19.26 9.14 17.20
N VAL A 165 -18.44 9.21 18.26
CA VAL A 165 -16.99 9.04 18.19
C VAL A 165 -16.63 7.60 17.83
N GLU A 166 -17.41 6.61 18.29
CA GLU A 166 -17.13 5.19 18.02
C GLU A 166 -17.23 4.88 16.51
N SER A 167 -18.28 5.37 15.86
CA SER A 167 -18.47 5.24 14.41
C SER A 167 -17.35 5.96 13.62
N LEU A 168 -16.88 7.11 14.11
CA LEU A 168 -15.76 7.84 13.52
C LEU A 168 -14.44 7.06 13.66
N ASP A 169 -14.17 6.50 14.83
CA ASP A 169 -12.98 5.68 15.09
C ASP A 169 -12.97 4.42 14.20
N ILE A 170 -14.13 3.76 14.05
CA ILE A 170 -14.30 2.61 13.15
C ILE A 170 -13.99 3.01 11.71
N MET A 171 -14.49 4.13 11.22
CA MET A 171 -14.26 4.62 9.87
C MET A 171 -12.75 4.90 9.65
N HIS A 172 -12.10 5.62 10.57
CA HIS A 172 -10.67 5.89 10.48
C HIS A 172 -9.83 4.61 10.54
N CYS A 173 -10.21 3.66 11.40
CA CYS A 173 -9.55 2.37 11.47
C CYS A 173 -9.65 1.62 10.13
N GLN A 174 -10.82 1.56 9.53
CA GLN A 174 -11.04 0.90 8.24
C GLN A 174 -10.29 1.62 7.11
N LYS A 175 -10.45 2.94 6.98
CA LYS A 175 -9.81 3.73 5.90
C LYS A 175 -8.28 3.65 5.94
N THR A 176 -7.69 3.64 7.14
CA THR A 176 -6.25 3.85 7.29
C THR A 176 -5.55 2.70 8.01
N CYS A 177 -6.04 2.28 9.18
CA CYS A 177 -5.28 1.39 10.08
C CYS A 177 -5.20 -0.05 9.59
N LEU A 178 -6.24 -0.59 8.95
CA LEU A 178 -6.24 -1.97 8.47
C LEU A 178 -5.12 -2.23 7.46
N LEU A 179 -4.79 -1.26 6.62
CA LEU A 179 -3.67 -1.38 5.70
C LEU A 179 -2.29 -1.35 6.40
N TYR A 180 -2.20 -0.82 7.64
CA TYR A 180 -0.99 -0.89 8.46
C TYR A 180 -0.84 -2.21 9.21
N THR A 181 -1.97 -2.86 9.55
CA THR A 181 -1.99 -4.08 10.36
C THR A 181 -2.05 -5.35 9.52
N SER A 182 -2.35 -5.22 8.25
CA SER A 182 -2.40 -6.32 7.28
C SER A 182 -1.38 -6.06 6.16
N PRO A 183 -0.61 -7.04 5.71
CA PRO A 183 -0.36 -8.33 6.32
C PRO A 183 0.67 -8.20 7.45
N SER A 184 0.28 -8.53 8.66
CA SER A 184 1.27 -8.69 9.73
C SER A 184 2.08 -9.96 9.45
N PRO A 185 3.41 -9.90 9.46
CA PRO A 185 4.23 -11.12 9.42
C PRO A 185 3.91 -12.12 10.54
N ARG A 186 3.23 -11.68 11.61
CA ARG A 186 2.74 -12.57 12.66
C ARG A 186 1.67 -13.54 12.17
N ASP A 187 0.87 -13.18 11.17
CA ASP A 187 -0.25 -13.99 10.74
C ASP A 187 0.11 -14.98 9.61
N GLY A 188 1.19 -14.74 8.86
CA GLY A 188 1.61 -15.60 7.76
C GLY A 188 3.08 -16.03 7.80
N LEU A 189 4.01 -15.11 8.05
CA LEU A 189 5.46 -15.39 8.04
C LEU A 189 6.03 -15.68 9.44
N LEU A 190 5.42 -15.19 10.52
CA LEU A 190 5.94 -15.30 11.88
C LEU A 190 5.22 -16.34 12.75
N SER A 191 4.05 -16.84 12.37
CA SER A 191 3.30 -17.80 13.18
C SER A 191 3.88 -19.21 13.18
N ARG A 192 4.96 -19.48 12.46
CA ARG A 192 5.62 -20.78 12.34
C ARG A 192 7.07 -20.78 12.80
N MET A 193 7.41 -20.02 13.84
CA MET A 193 8.64 -20.36 14.57
C MET A 193 8.42 -21.69 15.29
N PRO A 194 9.25 -22.73 15.04
CA PRO A 194 9.25 -23.88 15.92
C PRO A 194 9.59 -23.36 17.31
N SER A 195 8.72 -23.64 18.30
CA SER A 195 9.09 -23.51 19.69
C SER A 195 10.34 -24.40 19.88
N SER A 196 11.50 -23.77 19.91
CA SER A 196 12.70 -24.46 20.34
C SER A 196 12.48 -24.91 21.79
N ALA A 197 12.39 -26.22 21.97
CA ALA A 197 12.48 -26.86 23.24
C ALA A 197 13.80 -26.55 23.93
#